data_d1f95eea51b70c05592910f9e192a617
#
_entry.id   d1f95eea51b70c05592910f9e192a617
#
_cell.length_a   1.000
_cell.length_b   1.000
_cell.length_c   1.000
_cell.angle_alpha   90.00
_cell.angle_beta   90.00
_cell.angle_gamma   90.00
#
_symmetry.space_group_name_H-M   'P 1'
#
loop_
_entity.id
_entity.type
_entity.pdbx_description
1 polymer ?
#
loop_
_entity_poly.entity_id
_entity_poly.type
_entity_poly.pdbx_seq_one_letter_code
_entity_poly.pdbx_strand_id
1 'polypeptide(L)'
;TIAPNQHWQLSGPNGSGKSTFARLLTGLYRPHAGQVYVDGNEVTQQHWQDYRQQFSAVFSDFHLFHQIVDGEGQDIDSKDIDEWMVRLEMAHKVDHKQGTLSDVRYSQGQRKRLALMMSVLEKRGCILLDEWAADQDPRFRKLFYRQLLPLLKERGVTVIAITHDDAYFDVADRIFKMDSGNLIELSKGNLAQAHQALESVVA
;
A
#
# COMPACT_ATOMS: atom_id res chain seq x y z
N THR A 1 7.21 -14.84 -5.28
CA THR A 1 5.77 -15.00 -5.55
C THR A 1 4.99 -14.30 -4.45
N ILE A 2 3.97 -13.52 -4.83
CA ILE A 2 2.99 -12.91 -3.92
C ILE A 2 1.78 -13.84 -3.89
N ALA A 3 1.41 -14.31 -2.70
CA ALA A 3 0.19 -15.08 -2.51
C ALA A 3 -0.97 -14.16 -2.08
N PRO A 4 -2.22 -14.53 -2.40
CA PRO A 4 -3.38 -13.78 -1.92
C PRO A 4 -3.43 -13.68 -0.40
N ASN A 5 -4.06 -12.64 0.12
CA ASN A 5 -4.27 -12.39 1.55
C ASN A 5 -2.99 -12.31 2.38
N GLN A 6 -1.88 -11.89 1.79
CA GLN A 6 -0.64 -11.64 2.52
C GLN A 6 -0.44 -10.15 2.79
N HIS A 7 0.15 -9.87 3.95
CA HIS A 7 0.70 -8.56 4.24
C HIS A 7 2.23 -8.63 4.15
N TRP A 8 2.79 -7.89 3.20
CA TRP A 8 4.23 -7.75 3.01
C TRP A 8 4.70 -6.40 3.53
N GLN A 9 5.85 -6.40 4.20
CA GLN A 9 6.58 -5.17 4.50
C GLN A 9 7.92 -5.18 3.76
N LEU A 10 8.18 -4.07 3.08
CA LEU A 10 9.41 -3.83 2.35
C LEU A 10 10.13 -2.64 2.94
N SER A 11 11.35 -2.85 3.43
CA SER A 11 12.23 -1.80 3.94
C SER A 11 13.51 -1.69 3.10
N GLY A 12 14.34 -0.72 3.41
CA GLY A 12 15.64 -0.53 2.78
C GLY A 12 16.05 0.94 2.73
N PRO A 13 17.33 1.26 2.59
CA PRO A 13 17.82 2.64 2.58
C PRO A 13 17.28 3.44 1.38
N ASN A 14 17.40 4.76 1.45
CA ASN A 14 17.06 5.63 0.33
C ASN A 14 17.95 5.29 -0.88
N GLY A 15 17.35 5.29 -2.07
CA GLY A 15 18.05 4.92 -3.31
C GLY A 15 18.25 3.40 -3.53
N SER A 16 17.80 2.53 -2.61
CA SER A 16 17.96 1.07 -2.77
C SER A 16 17.10 0.44 -3.88
N GLY A 17 16.14 1.18 -4.45
CA GLY A 17 15.27 0.71 -5.53
C GLY A 17 13.83 0.41 -5.13
N LYS A 18 13.39 0.70 -3.90
CA LYS A 18 12.01 0.43 -3.42
C LYS A 18 10.92 1.01 -4.32
N SER A 19 11.01 2.29 -4.66
CA SER A 19 10.00 2.96 -5.51
C SER A 19 10.05 2.45 -6.96
N THR A 20 11.22 2.06 -7.47
CA THR A 20 11.34 1.40 -8.78
C THR A 20 10.67 0.03 -8.76
N PHE A 21 10.91 -0.75 -7.70
CA PHE A 21 10.24 -2.04 -7.50
C PHE A 21 8.72 -1.88 -7.41
N ALA A 22 8.23 -0.89 -6.65
CA ALA A 22 6.82 -0.57 -6.54
C ALA A 22 6.18 -0.30 -7.91
N ARG A 23 6.83 0.51 -8.75
CA ARG A 23 6.33 0.84 -10.10
C ARG A 23 6.42 -0.33 -11.08
N LEU A 24 7.42 -1.19 -10.96
CA LEU A 24 7.51 -2.44 -11.71
C LEU A 24 6.39 -3.41 -11.28
N LEU A 25 6.21 -3.60 -9.98
CA LEU A 25 5.21 -4.50 -9.43
C LEU A 25 3.78 -4.09 -9.80
N THR A 26 3.46 -2.82 -9.75
CA THR A 26 2.12 -2.30 -10.12
C THR A 26 1.94 -2.16 -11.63
N GLY A 27 2.92 -2.53 -12.44
CA GLY A 27 2.86 -2.47 -13.89
C GLY A 27 2.96 -1.06 -14.49
N LEU A 28 3.32 -0.04 -13.68
CA LEU A 28 3.61 1.31 -14.20
C LEU A 28 4.89 1.34 -15.03
N TYR A 29 5.87 0.52 -14.66
CA TYR A 29 7.07 0.27 -15.46
C TYR A 29 7.03 -1.14 -16.01
N ARG A 30 7.56 -1.32 -17.22
CA ARG A 30 7.78 -2.65 -17.81
C ARG A 30 9.21 -3.10 -17.52
N PRO A 31 9.43 -4.36 -17.14
CA PRO A 31 10.79 -4.89 -17.00
C PRO A 31 11.49 -4.90 -18.37
N HIS A 32 12.75 -4.50 -18.39
CA HIS A 32 13.58 -4.63 -19.61
C HIS A 32 14.01 -6.07 -19.86
N ALA A 33 14.06 -6.89 -18.82
CA ALA A 33 14.40 -8.32 -18.87
C ALA A 33 13.60 -9.06 -17.80
N GLY A 34 13.44 -10.39 -18.01
CA GLY A 34 12.58 -11.21 -17.15
C GLY A 34 11.12 -11.15 -17.56
N GLN A 35 10.27 -11.85 -16.82
CA GLN A 35 8.86 -12.05 -17.13
C GLN A 35 8.03 -11.85 -15.85
N VAL A 36 6.80 -11.41 -16.02
CA VAL A 36 5.79 -11.31 -14.97
C VAL A 36 4.76 -12.40 -15.18
N TYR A 37 4.35 -13.06 -14.11
CA TYR A 37 3.33 -14.10 -14.14
C TYR A 37 2.20 -13.77 -13.16
N VAL A 38 0.96 -14.05 -13.59
CA VAL A 38 -0.23 -14.05 -12.72
C VAL A 38 -0.88 -15.41 -12.84
N ASP A 39 -1.06 -16.11 -11.72
CA ASP A 39 -1.64 -17.45 -11.65
C ASP A 39 -1.00 -18.46 -12.63
N GLY A 40 0.33 -18.35 -12.76
CA GLY A 40 1.12 -19.21 -13.64
C GLY A 40 1.12 -18.81 -15.12
N ASN A 41 0.33 -17.83 -15.52
CA ASN A 41 0.27 -17.33 -16.89
C ASN A 41 1.17 -16.10 -17.06
N GLU A 42 1.95 -16.09 -18.15
CA GLU A 42 2.80 -14.94 -18.48
C GLU A 42 1.95 -13.72 -18.86
N VAL A 43 2.29 -12.58 -18.26
CA VAL A 43 1.66 -11.28 -18.57
C VAL A 43 2.32 -10.73 -19.84
N THR A 44 1.68 -10.97 -20.97
CA THR A 44 2.12 -10.44 -22.26
C THR A 44 1.74 -8.96 -22.42
N GLN A 45 2.22 -8.34 -23.49
CA GLN A 45 1.87 -6.95 -23.81
C GLN A 45 0.36 -6.72 -23.93
N GLN A 46 -0.39 -7.69 -24.41
CA GLN A 46 -1.85 -7.60 -24.56
C GLN A 46 -2.59 -7.59 -23.22
N HIS A 47 -2.07 -8.31 -22.22
CA HIS A 47 -2.66 -8.42 -20.87
C HIS A 47 -2.07 -7.44 -19.85
N TRP A 48 -1.23 -6.49 -20.30
CA TRP A 48 -0.56 -5.57 -19.38
C TRP A 48 -1.53 -4.63 -18.67
N GLN A 49 -2.61 -4.24 -19.34
CA GLN A 49 -3.65 -3.42 -18.74
C GLN A 49 -4.42 -4.19 -17.67
N ASP A 50 -4.79 -5.44 -17.93
CA ASP A 50 -5.49 -6.32 -16.98
C ASP A 50 -4.62 -6.59 -15.74
N TYR A 51 -3.31 -6.77 -15.96
CA TYR A 51 -2.35 -6.90 -14.86
C TYR A 51 -2.35 -5.66 -13.96
N ARG A 52 -2.29 -4.47 -14.53
CA ARG A 52 -2.32 -3.23 -13.76
C ARG A 52 -3.59 -3.07 -12.94
N GLN A 53 -4.71 -3.55 -13.45
CA GLN A 53 -6.01 -3.50 -12.78
C GLN A 53 -6.09 -4.41 -11.53
N GLN A 54 -5.11 -5.28 -11.29
CA GLN A 54 -5.03 -6.06 -10.05
C GLN A 54 -4.60 -5.22 -8.84
N PHE A 55 -4.06 -4.02 -9.08
CA PHE A 55 -3.45 -3.19 -8.04
C PHE A 55 -4.17 -1.86 -7.87
N SER A 56 -4.35 -1.46 -6.60
CA SER A 56 -4.45 -0.06 -6.20
C SER A 56 -3.14 0.36 -5.57
N ALA A 57 -2.74 1.62 -5.71
CA ALA A 57 -1.48 2.07 -5.16
C ALA A 57 -1.56 3.51 -4.63
N VAL A 58 -1.00 3.72 -3.43
CA VAL A 58 -0.74 5.05 -2.88
C VAL A 58 0.76 5.26 -2.85
N PHE A 59 1.28 5.97 -3.83
CA PHE A 59 2.69 6.37 -3.89
C PHE A 59 2.97 7.56 -2.99
N SER A 60 4.24 7.82 -2.69
CA SER A 60 4.65 8.96 -1.85
C SER A 60 4.27 10.31 -2.50
N ASP A 61 4.26 10.39 -3.84
CA ASP A 61 3.88 11.54 -4.67
C ASP A 61 2.44 11.48 -5.21
N PHE A 62 1.54 10.78 -4.52
CA PHE A 62 0.15 10.57 -4.94
C PHE A 62 -0.62 11.88 -5.12
N HIS A 63 -1.60 11.86 -6.02
CA HIS A 63 -2.61 12.90 -6.16
C HIS A 63 -3.93 12.45 -5.53
N LEU A 64 -4.57 13.33 -4.73
CA LEU A 64 -5.89 13.09 -4.18
C LEU A 64 -6.95 13.64 -5.13
N PHE A 65 -7.76 12.76 -5.69
CA PHE A 65 -8.87 13.15 -6.56
C PHE A 65 -10.10 13.57 -5.73
N HIS A 66 -10.95 14.40 -6.31
CA HIS A 66 -12.22 14.77 -5.69
C HIS A 66 -13.24 13.63 -5.73
N GLN A 67 -13.26 12.87 -6.81
CA GLN A 67 -14.24 11.81 -7.03
C GLN A 67 -13.74 10.47 -6.48
N ILE A 68 -14.63 9.80 -5.73
CA ILE A 68 -14.42 8.47 -5.19
C ILE A 68 -15.21 7.51 -6.06
N VAL A 69 -14.51 6.64 -6.77
CA VAL A 69 -15.08 5.64 -7.68
C VAL A 69 -14.45 4.28 -7.41
N ASP A 70 -15.12 3.23 -7.87
CA ASP A 70 -14.57 1.89 -7.84
C ASP A 70 -13.51 1.67 -8.95
N GLY A 71 -12.96 0.46 -9.03
CA GLY A 71 -11.95 0.12 -10.02
C GLY A 71 -12.42 0.14 -11.48
N GLU A 72 -13.71 0.25 -11.73
CA GLU A 72 -14.33 0.36 -13.05
C GLU A 72 -14.83 1.78 -13.35
N GLY A 73 -14.60 2.72 -12.39
CA GLY A 73 -15.04 4.10 -12.51
C GLY A 73 -16.51 4.33 -12.19
N GLN A 74 -17.17 3.37 -11.50
CA GLN A 74 -18.55 3.49 -11.09
C GLN A 74 -18.68 4.17 -9.73
N ASP A 75 -19.82 4.77 -9.47
CA ASP A 75 -20.14 5.37 -8.18
C ASP A 75 -20.19 4.32 -7.07
N ILE A 76 -19.66 4.69 -5.91
CA ILE A 76 -19.64 3.86 -4.71
C ILE A 76 -20.81 4.25 -3.79
N ASP A 77 -21.42 3.25 -3.12
CA ASP A 77 -22.45 3.51 -2.13
C ASP A 77 -21.90 4.44 -1.03
N SER A 78 -22.64 5.50 -0.75
CA SER A 78 -22.29 6.48 0.29
C SER A 78 -22.08 5.83 1.66
N LYS A 79 -22.74 4.71 1.96
CA LYS A 79 -22.56 3.95 3.20
C LYS A 79 -21.16 3.36 3.30
N ASP A 80 -20.62 2.83 2.20
CA ASP A 80 -19.24 2.28 2.17
C ASP A 80 -18.23 3.41 2.40
N ILE A 81 -18.46 4.57 1.80
CA ILE A 81 -17.61 5.75 2.00
C ILE A 81 -17.67 6.20 3.46
N ASP A 82 -18.86 6.35 4.03
CA ASP A 82 -19.05 6.79 5.41
C ASP A 82 -18.43 5.81 6.40
N GLU A 83 -18.55 4.50 6.18
CA GLU A 83 -17.91 3.48 7.01
C GLU A 83 -16.39 3.66 7.04
N TRP A 84 -15.77 3.85 5.88
CA TRP A 84 -14.33 4.07 5.80
C TRP A 84 -13.90 5.43 6.35
N MET A 85 -14.70 6.48 6.19
CA MET A 85 -14.46 7.78 6.83
C MET A 85 -14.40 7.66 8.35
N VAL A 86 -15.30 6.89 8.96
CA VAL A 86 -15.28 6.61 10.41
C VAL A 86 -14.03 5.85 10.80
N ARG A 87 -13.70 4.75 10.09
CA ARG A 87 -12.52 3.92 10.39
C ARG A 87 -11.20 4.69 10.30
N LEU A 88 -11.13 5.66 9.40
CA LEU A 88 -9.96 6.48 9.17
C LEU A 88 -9.94 7.77 10.00
N GLU A 89 -10.90 7.94 10.92
CA GLU A 89 -11.06 9.13 11.76
C GLU A 89 -11.21 10.42 10.93
N MET A 90 -11.92 10.34 9.81
CA MET A 90 -12.14 11.45 8.88
C MET A 90 -13.58 11.96 8.85
N ALA A 91 -14.57 11.24 9.42
CA ALA A 91 -15.99 11.54 9.33
C ALA A 91 -16.39 12.93 9.86
N HIS A 92 -15.61 13.53 10.76
CA HIS A 92 -15.89 14.90 11.30
C HIS A 92 -15.09 16.00 10.57
N LYS A 93 -14.32 15.65 9.54
CA LYS A 93 -13.38 16.56 8.87
C LYS A 93 -13.63 16.67 7.38
N VAL A 94 -14.35 15.73 6.82
CA VAL A 94 -14.53 15.58 5.38
C VAL A 94 -16.00 15.38 5.08
N ASP A 95 -16.52 16.21 4.21
CA ASP A 95 -17.85 16.05 3.65
C ASP A 95 -17.73 15.55 2.21
N HIS A 96 -18.65 14.67 1.82
CA HIS A 96 -18.80 14.25 0.45
C HIS A 96 -20.28 14.29 0.02
N LYS A 97 -20.48 14.49 -1.26
CA LYS A 97 -21.82 14.43 -1.87
C LYS A 97 -21.75 13.45 -3.04
N GLN A 98 -22.46 12.33 -2.92
CA GLN A 98 -22.50 11.29 -3.95
C GLN A 98 -21.06 10.90 -4.41
N GLY A 99 -20.17 10.57 -3.48
CA GLY A 99 -18.81 10.18 -3.80
C GLY A 99 -17.85 11.32 -4.20
N THR A 100 -18.32 12.58 -4.23
CA THR A 100 -17.45 13.71 -4.54
C THR A 100 -17.07 14.44 -3.25
N LEU A 101 -15.77 14.50 -2.96
CA LEU A 101 -15.24 15.24 -1.82
C LEU A 101 -15.47 16.74 -1.99
N SER A 102 -15.94 17.42 -0.93
CA SER A 102 -16.16 18.87 -0.93
C SER A 102 -14.85 19.66 -1.04
N ASP A 103 -13.75 19.13 -0.53
CA ASP A 103 -12.40 19.71 -0.57
C ASP A 103 -11.34 18.61 -0.64
N VAL A 104 -10.13 18.96 -1.03
CA VAL A 104 -8.92 18.10 -1.02
C VAL A 104 -7.73 18.78 -0.32
N ARG A 105 -7.94 19.96 0.28
CA ARG A 105 -6.93 20.74 0.99
C ARG A 105 -6.80 20.31 2.44
N TYR A 106 -6.32 19.09 2.63
CA TYR A 106 -6.10 18.49 3.94
C TYR A 106 -4.61 18.42 4.26
N SER A 107 -4.28 18.15 5.54
CA SER A 107 -2.90 17.85 5.92
C SER A 107 -2.40 16.60 5.17
N GLN A 108 -1.09 16.43 5.05
CA GLN A 108 -0.51 15.30 4.32
C GLN A 108 -1.00 13.95 4.88
N GLY A 109 -1.03 13.78 6.21
CA GLY A 109 -1.55 12.57 6.85
C GLY A 109 -3.03 12.33 6.52
N GLN A 110 -3.87 13.38 6.56
CA GLN A 110 -5.30 13.28 6.21
C GLN A 110 -5.50 12.91 4.73
N ARG A 111 -4.72 13.53 3.83
CA ARG A 111 -4.75 13.19 2.39
C ARG A 111 -4.37 11.73 2.16
N LYS A 112 -3.36 11.21 2.86
CA LYS A 112 -2.98 9.79 2.80
C LYS A 112 -4.09 8.86 3.33
N ARG A 113 -4.83 9.26 4.37
CA ARG A 113 -6.00 8.51 4.87
C ARG A 113 -7.09 8.41 3.79
N LEU A 114 -7.40 9.51 3.14
CA LEU A 114 -8.38 9.54 2.04
C LEU A 114 -7.90 8.73 0.83
N ALA A 115 -6.63 8.79 0.48
CA ALA A 115 -6.06 7.99 -0.60
C ALA A 115 -6.13 6.48 -0.29
N LEU A 116 -5.88 6.08 0.97
CA LEU A 116 -6.08 4.69 1.40
C LEU A 116 -7.55 4.26 1.27
N MET A 117 -8.49 5.10 1.71
CA MET A 117 -9.92 4.84 1.53
C MET A 117 -10.27 4.59 0.07
N MET A 118 -9.84 5.48 -0.82
CA MET A 118 -10.09 5.33 -2.26
C MET A 118 -9.51 4.02 -2.78
N SER A 119 -8.25 3.70 -2.41
CA SER A 119 -7.59 2.45 -2.82
C SER A 119 -8.34 1.19 -2.34
N VAL A 120 -8.94 1.23 -1.16
CA VAL A 120 -9.75 0.11 -0.65
C VAL A 120 -11.08 0.03 -1.38
N LEU A 121 -11.72 1.16 -1.64
CA LEU A 121 -13.01 1.24 -2.31
C LEU A 121 -12.93 0.91 -3.80
N GLU A 122 -11.75 0.96 -4.42
CA GLU A 122 -11.51 0.40 -5.76
C GLU A 122 -11.71 -1.13 -5.82
N LYS A 123 -11.75 -1.83 -4.67
CA LYS A 123 -12.01 -3.28 -4.56
C LYS A 123 -11.05 -4.16 -5.38
N ARG A 124 -9.80 -3.73 -5.50
CA ARG A 124 -8.74 -4.51 -6.17
C ARG A 124 -8.12 -5.52 -5.21
N GLY A 125 -7.57 -6.60 -5.75
CA GLY A 125 -7.01 -7.71 -4.95
C GLY A 125 -5.73 -7.36 -4.20
N CYS A 126 -4.99 -6.34 -4.63
CA CYS A 126 -3.72 -5.94 -4.03
C CYS A 126 -3.61 -4.42 -3.86
N ILE A 127 -3.20 -3.97 -2.69
CA ILE A 127 -2.93 -2.56 -2.39
C ILE A 127 -1.45 -2.38 -2.09
N LEU A 128 -0.80 -1.47 -2.82
CA LEU A 128 0.56 -1.04 -2.54
C LEU A 128 0.55 0.33 -1.84
N LEU A 129 1.28 0.43 -0.74
CA LEU A 129 1.39 1.63 0.08
C LEU A 129 2.86 2.04 0.17
N ASP A 130 3.24 3.13 -0.49
CA ASP A 130 4.62 3.63 -0.50
C ASP A 130 4.79 4.73 0.56
N GLU A 131 5.47 4.40 1.67
CA GLU A 131 5.74 5.27 2.82
C GLU A 131 4.46 5.94 3.39
N TRP A 132 3.35 5.22 3.32
CA TRP A 132 2.06 5.77 3.70
C TRP A 132 1.99 6.16 5.18
N ALA A 133 2.55 5.34 6.07
CA ALA A 133 2.48 5.53 7.51
C ALA A 133 3.40 6.65 8.04
N ALA A 134 4.40 7.08 7.26
CA ALA A 134 5.40 8.06 7.69
C ALA A 134 4.78 9.40 8.13
N ASP A 135 3.69 9.86 7.46
CA ASP A 135 3.01 11.12 7.76
C ASP A 135 1.85 10.98 8.76
N GLN A 136 1.70 9.81 9.39
CA GLN A 136 0.68 9.58 10.39
C GLN A 136 1.21 9.86 11.80
N ASP A 137 0.33 10.40 12.65
CA ASP A 137 0.63 10.51 14.08
C ASP A 137 0.81 9.11 14.72
N PRO A 138 1.55 8.99 15.84
CA PRO A 138 1.87 7.69 16.44
C PRO A 138 0.65 6.85 16.79
N ARG A 139 -0.45 7.50 17.26
CA ARG A 139 -1.69 6.82 17.63
C ARG A 139 -2.35 6.20 16.38
N PHE A 140 -2.47 6.96 15.31
CA PHE A 140 -3.10 6.49 14.09
C PHE A 140 -2.21 5.47 13.36
N ARG A 141 -0.88 5.64 13.41
CA ARG A 141 0.07 4.64 12.90
C ARG A 141 -0.13 3.29 13.58
N LYS A 142 -0.28 3.27 14.92
CA LYS A 142 -0.60 2.05 15.67
C LYS A 142 -1.95 1.45 15.25
N LEU A 143 -2.99 2.28 15.08
CA LEU A 143 -4.30 1.85 14.58
C LEU A 143 -4.18 1.20 13.19
N PHE A 144 -3.44 1.82 12.28
CA PHE A 144 -3.20 1.30 10.94
C PHE A 144 -2.59 -0.11 10.98
N TYR A 145 -1.45 -0.26 11.64
CA TYR A 145 -0.75 -1.55 11.67
C TYR A 145 -1.50 -2.64 12.46
N ARG A 146 -2.16 -2.28 13.58
CA ARG A 146 -2.78 -3.27 14.49
C ARG A 146 -4.24 -3.56 14.22
N GLN A 147 -4.93 -2.72 13.46
CA GLN A 147 -6.37 -2.89 13.20
C GLN A 147 -6.69 -2.83 11.71
N LEU A 148 -6.25 -1.81 10.97
CA LEU A 148 -6.64 -1.66 9.57
C LEU A 148 -5.98 -2.71 8.66
N LEU A 149 -4.69 -3.00 8.81
CA LEU A 149 -4.03 -4.04 8.03
C LEU A 149 -4.61 -5.45 8.27
N PRO A 150 -4.84 -5.90 9.51
CA PRO A 150 -5.55 -7.15 9.76
C PRO A 150 -6.95 -7.19 9.13
N LEU A 151 -7.72 -6.10 9.27
CA LEU A 151 -9.04 -5.99 8.66
C LEU A 151 -8.99 -6.12 7.12
N LEU A 152 -8.03 -5.49 6.45
CA LEU A 152 -7.86 -5.62 5.01
C LEU A 152 -7.55 -7.06 4.61
N LYS A 153 -6.69 -7.73 5.38
CA LYS A 153 -6.38 -9.15 5.20
C LYS A 153 -7.62 -10.04 5.37
N GLU A 154 -8.44 -9.82 6.41
CA GLU A 154 -9.70 -10.52 6.63
C GLU A 154 -10.70 -10.32 5.49
N ARG A 155 -10.67 -9.16 4.83
CA ARG A 155 -11.47 -8.85 3.64
C ARG A 155 -10.88 -9.41 2.34
N GLY A 156 -9.81 -10.19 2.41
CA GLY A 156 -9.21 -10.83 1.24
C GLY A 156 -8.22 -9.96 0.48
N VAL A 157 -7.81 -8.81 1.01
CA VAL A 157 -6.91 -7.87 0.34
C VAL A 157 -5.46 -8.19 0.67
N THR A 158 -4.63 -8.33 -0.35
CA THR A 158 -3.18 -8.39 -0.21
C THR A 158 -2.63 -6.98 -0.04
N VAL A 159 -1.78 -6.74 0.96
CA VAL A 159 -1.17 -5.42 1.18
C VAL A 159 0.35 -5.51 1.10
N ILE A 160 0.95 -4.61 0.33
CA ILE A 160 2.40 -4.44 0.24
C ILE A 160 2.74 -3.04 0.74
N ALA A 161 3.30 -2.96 1.94
CA ALA A 161 3.68 -1.71 2.58
C ALA A 161 5.19 -1.48 2.48
N ILE A 162 5.60 -0.44 1.79
CA ILE A 162 6.97 0.07 1.84
C ILE A 162 7.05 0.99 3.05
N THR A 163 7.90 0.65 4.02
CA THR A 163 7.94 1.37 5.30
C THR A 163 9.30 1.26 5.97
N HIS A 164 9.60 2.23 6.82
CA HIS A 164 10.72 2.20 7.76
C HIS A 164 10.25 1.89 9.21
N ASP A 165 8.97 1.57 9.40
CA ASP A 165 8.37 1.31 10.71
C ASP A 165 8.67 -0.14 11.17
N ASP A 166 9.90 -0.42 11.53
CA ASP A 166 10.38 -1.73 11.97
C ASP A 166 9.69 -2.25 13.24
N ALA A 167 9.20 -1.36 14.10
CA ALA A 167 8.41 -1.67 15.29
C ALA A 167 7.10 -2.44 14.98
N TYR A 168 6.70 -2.53 13.72
CA TYR A 168 5.48 -3.23 13.28
C TYR A 168 5.78 -4.39 12.31
N PHE A 169 7.02 -4.83 12.20
CA PHE A 169 7.37 -5.99 11.35
C PHE A 169 6.70 -7.29 11.80
N ASP A 170 6.33 -7.39 13.07
CA ASP A 170 5.64 -8.55 13.63
C ASP A 170 4.25 -8.79 13.02
N VAL A 171 3.57 -7.76 12.50
CA VAL A 171 2.24 -7.91 11.86
C VAL A 171 2.32 -8.38 10.41
N ALA A 172 3.48 -8.33 9.77
CA ALA A 172 3.66 -8.78 8.40
C ALA A 172 3.71 -10.30 8.30
N ASP A 173 3.16 -10.87 7.23
CA ASP A 173 3.36 -12.29 6.89
C ASP A 173 4.77 -12.52 6.35
N ARG A 174 5.27 -11.59 5.54
CA ARG A 174 6.62 -11.61 4.96
C ARG A 174 7.27 -10.24 5.04
N ILE A 175 8.56 -10.25 5.29
CA ILE A 175 9.37 -9.03 5.43
C ILE A 175 10.48 -9.10 4.40
N PHE A 176 10.67 -8.02 3.69
CA PHE A 176 11.71 -7.89 2.68
C PHE A 176 12.58 -6.67 2.94
N LYS A 177 13.85 -6.82 2.60
CA LYS A 177 14.81 -5.71 2.51
C LYS A 177 15.20 -5.51 1.06
N MET A 178 15.12 -4.27 0.61
CA MET A 178 15.71 -3.87 -0.65
C MET A 178 17.13 -3.37 -0.41
N ASP A 179 18.08 -3.96 -1.11
CA ASP A 179 19.48 -3.56 -1.04
C ASP A 179 20.08 -3.51 -2.45
N SER A 180 20.43 -2.30 -2.90
CA SER A 180 21.07 -2.08 -4.19
C SER A 180 20.36 -2.80 -5.36
N GLY A 181 19.02 -2.73 -5.37
CA GLY A 181 18.16 -3.36 -6.39
C GLY A 181 17.85 -4.84 -6.14
N ASN A 182 18.41 -5.47 -5.11
CA ASN A 182 18.11 -6.84 -4.75
C ASN A 182 17.03 -6.91 -3.67
N LEU A 183 16.03 -7.79 -3.88
CA LEU A 183 14.98 -8.06 -2.92
C LEU A 183 15.35 -9.27 -2.07
N ILE A 184 15.60 -9.07 -0.78
CA ILE A 184 16.05 -10.09 0.17
C ILE A 184 14.92 -10.34 1.16
N GLU A 185 14.46 -11.59 1.28
CA GLU A 185 13.48 -11.96 2.30
C GLU A 185 14.16 -12.18 3.65
N LEU A 186 13.61 -11.55 4.69
CA LEU A 186 14.09 -11.67 6.05
C LEU A 186 13.27 -12.73 6.79
N SER A 187 13.94 -13.63 7.51
CA SER A 187 13.24 -14.61 8.35
C SER A 187 12.74 -13.95 9.64
N LYS A 188 11.51 -14.26 10.06
CA LYS A 188 10.93 -13.74 11.32
C LYS A 188 11.78 -14.06 12.56
N GLY A 189 12.57 -15.14 12.54
CA GLY A 189 13.51 -15.48 13.64
C GLY A 189 14.70 -14.55 13.77
N ASN A 190 15.02 -13.77 12.75
CA ASN A 190 16.15 -12.85 12.71
C ASN A 190 15.76 -11.37 12.83
N LEU A 191 14.52 -11.07 13.28
CA LEU A 191 14.07 -9.68 13.43
C LEU A 191 14.98 -8.85 14.34
N ALA A 192 15.51 -9.44 15.42
CA ALA A 192 16.49 -8.78 16.29
C ALA A 192 17.81 -8.44 15.56
N GLN A 193 18.25 -9.30 14.65
CA GLN A 193 19.43 -9.05 13.81
C GLN A 193 19.13 -8.06 12.68
N ALA A 194 17.89 -8.03 12.18
CA ALA A 194 17.45 -7.05 11.20
C ALA A 194 17.45 -5.63 11.78
N HIS A 195 17.05 -5.45 13.05
CA HIS A 195 17.16 -4.17 13.76
C HIS A 195 18.63 -3.72 13.86
N GLN A 196 19.56 -4.60 14.26
CA GLN A 196 20.99 -4.26 14.32
C GLN A 196 21.59 -3.93 12.95
N ALA A 197 21.17 -4.63 11.89
CA ALA A 197 21.64 -4.38 10.53
C ALA A 197 21.13 -3.05 9.94
N LEU A 198 19.98 -2.56 10.38
CA LEU A 198 19.44 -1.26 9.99
C LEU A 198 20.15 -0.11 10.74
N GLU A 199 20.48 -0.30 12.02
CA GLU A 199 21.21 0.69 12.82
C GLU A 199 22.67 0.85 12.38
N SER A 200 23.31 -0.22 11.90
CA SER A 200 24.72 -0.18 11.46
C SER A 200 24.95 0.53 10.11
N VAL A 201 23.91 0.88 9.38
CA VAL A 201 23.99 1.62 8.10
C VAL A 201 23.78 3.13 8.29
N VAL A 202 23.37 3.57 9.49
CA VAL A 202 23.09 4.98 9.84
C VAL A 202 24.25 5.59 10.66
N ALA A 203 25.22 4.80 11.07
CA ALA A 203 26.46 5.24 11.73
C ALA A 203 27.60 5.35 10.72
#